data_dddefe7f2e064f872fef565fc2755d5d
#
_entry.id   dddefe7f2e064f872fef565fc2755d5d
#
_cell.length_a   1.000
_cell.length_b   1.000
_cell.length_c   1.000
_cell.angle_alpha   90.00
_cell.angle_beta   90.00
_cell.angle_gamma   90.00
#
_symmetry.space_group_name_H-M   'P 1'
#
loop_
_entity.id
_entity.type
_entity.pdbx_description
1 polymer ?
#
loop_
_entity_poly.entity_id
_entity_poly.type
_entity_poly.pdbx_seq_one_letter_code
_entity_poly.pdbx_strand_id
1 'polypeptide(L)'
;MLAKMTDFALFREPHATHALRYIQVQGEAQSLPNYDALNNVDGFVFAPFSISDECPLLVIAPNRVEKMDATAHISRLLQSGDEAPMVLNNKEKQSISTSYQQCFRNFHQELVQARFAKIVLSRTEDVALTRAVDAEQLFWRACQRYPRSFIALVCTRKAGTWLMATPEVLVQNDTQRWRTMALAGTMKLNAEQQQWPDSAWNSDTLPLEWSAKNKEEQRLVAHYIGDCLANLAYDIEETRPYTQRAGGLVHLRSDFTFKLKPTYGLGDLVQTLHPTPAICGLPKAEAWQFIIENEPHNRRYYSGFCGPVSAIEGTRLYVSLRCMQLSNHKACLYAGGGLLKNSTEEQEWEETRAKMETMLGLMQP
;
A
#
# COMPACT_ATOMS: atom_id res chain seq x y z
N MET A 1 -7.98 18.50 -28.12
CA MET A 1 -8.19 19.36 -26.94
C MET A 1 -8.08 18.42 -25.72
N LEU A 2 -6.90 18.34 -25.09
CA LEU A 2 -6.75 17.62 -23.84
C LEU A 2 -7.62 18.34 -22.81
N ALA A 3 -8.70 17.72 -22.37
CA ALA A 3 -9.50 18.22 -21.25
C ALA A 3 -8.52 18.51 -20.10
N LYS A 4 -8.58 19.70 -19.50
CA LYS A 4 -7.77 20.06 -18.35
C LYS A 4 -8.00 19.01 -17.27
N MET A 5 -7.09 18.06 -17.15
CA MET A 5 -7.14 17.06 -16.09
C MET A 5 -7.07 17.80 -14.76
N THR A 6 -8.14 17.69 -13.97
CA THR A 6 -8.20 18.25 -12.63
C THR A 6 -7.51 17.25 -11.69
N ASP A 7 -6.60 17.74 -10.86
CA ASP A 7 -5.94 16.89 -9.87
C ASP A 7 -6.91 16.58 -8.73
N PHE A 8 -7.09 15.30 -8.40
CA PHE A 8 -7.98 14.87 -7.33
C PHE A 8 -7.51 13.58 -6.65
N ALA A 9 -7.98 13.38 -5.43
CA ALA A 9 -7.95 12.11 -4.73
C ALA A 9 -9.36 11.72 -4.31
N LEU A 10 -9.80 10.53 -4.71
CA LEU A 10 -11.05 9.90 -4.26
C LEU A 10 -10.67 8.73 -3.36
N PHE A 11 -11.14 8.72 -2.11
CA PHE A 11 -10.73 7.71 -1.15
C PHE A 11 -11.85 7.30 -0.21
N ARG A 12 -11.77 6.06 0.29
CA ARG A 12 -12.67 5.49 1.29
C ARG A 12 -11.87 4.81 2.40
N GLU A 13 -12.11 5.24 3.63
CA GLU A 13 -11.54 4.63 4.83
C GLU A 13 -12.05 3.20 5.03
N PRO A 14 -11.28 2.31 5.71
CA PRO A 14 -11.76 0.98 6.06
C PRO A 14 -13.12 1.03 6.76
N HIS A 15 -14.06 0.19 6.31
CA HIS A 15 -15.43 0.08 6.81
C HIS A 15 -16.31 1.33 6.68
N ALA A 16 -15.82 2.43 6.09
CA ALA A 16 -16.62 3.63 5.92
C ALA A 16 -17.74 3.41 4.89
N THR A 17 -18.91 3.97 5.20
CA THR A 17 -20.11 3.96 4.32
C THR A 17 -20.09 5.08 3.29
N HIS A 18 -19.10 5.97 3.35
CA HIS A 18 -18.92 7.07 2.41
C HIS A 18 -17.46 7.17 1.97
N ALA A 19 -17.28 7.72 0.79
CA ALA A 19 -15.99 8.14 0.25
C ALA A 19 -15.90 9.66 0.22
N LEU A 20 -14.67 10.17 0.27
CA LEU A 20 -14.36 11.59 0.11
C LEU A 20 -13.61 11.80 -1.19
N ARG A 21 -13.98 12.86 -1.94
CA ARG A 21 -13.22 13.32 -3.08
C ARG A 21 -12.66 14.70 -2.79
N TYR A 22 -11.35 14.81 -2.74
CA TYR A 22 -10.60 16.05 -2.63
C TYR A 22 -10.20 16.50 -4.03
N ILE A 23 -10.68 17.67 -4.45
CA ILE A 23 -10.50 18.19 -5.80
C ILE A 23 -9.74 19.50 -5.73
N GLN A 24 -8.65 19.60 -6.49
CA GLN A 24 -7.92 20.83 -6.69
C GLN A 24 -8.32 21.46 -8.02
N VAL A 25 -9.38 22.28 -7.99
CA VAL A 25 -9.99 22.90 -9.16
C VAL A 25 -9.07 23.94 -9.79
N GLN A 26 -8.28 24.64 -8.95
CA GLN A 26 -7.33 25.67 -9.37
C GLN A 26 -5.90 25.20 -9.12
N GLY A 27 -5.04 25.38 -10.13
CA GLY A 27 -3.66 24.93 -10.05
C GLY A 27 -3.49 23.42 -10.27
N GLU A 28 -2.41 22.89 -9.74
CA GLU A 28 -2.05 21.47 -9.78
C GLU A 28 -1.52 21.02 -8.41
N ALA A 29 -1.45 19.71 -8.18
CA ALA A 29 -0.89 19.15 -6.96
C ALA A 29 0.51 19.71 -6.67
N GLN A 30 0.69 20.24 -5.48
CA GLN A 30 1.93 20.87 -5.03
C GLN A 30 2.99 19.80 -4.79
N SER A 31 4.21 20.03 -5.30
CA SER A 31 5.39 19.24 -4.94
C SER A 31 6.01 19.77 -3.65
N LEU A 32 6.25 18.88 -2.70
CA LEU A 32 6.97 19.19 -1.47
C LEU A 32 8.44 18.74 -1.59
N PRO A 33 9.38 19.49 -1.01
CA PRO A 33 10.83 19.20 -1.15
C PRO A 33 11.26 17.97 -0.33
N ASN A 34 10.65 17.70 0.79
CA ASN A 34 11.00 16.63 1.74
C ASN A 34 9.84 16.35 2.70
N TYR A 35 10.03 15.39 3.61
CA TYR A 35 9.00 15.03 4.59
C TYR A 35 8.78 16.07 5.68
N ASP A 36 9.74 16.95 6.00
CA ASP A 36 9.57 18.01 7.01
C ASP A 36 8.45 18.98 6.62
N ALA A 37 8.25 19.17 5.32
CA ALA A 37 7.18 20.00 4.80
C ALA A 37 5.78 19.46 5.14
N LEU A 38 5.64 18.17 5.50
CA LEU A 38 4.36 17.57 5.93
C LEU A 38 3.82 18.16 7.25
N ASN A 39 4.66 18.79 8.06
CA ASN A 39 4.25 19.42 9.32
C ASN A 39 3.25 20.58 9.12
N ASN A 40 3.19 21.15 7.92
CA ASN A 40 2.35 22.30 7.58
C ASN A 40 1.34 22.03 6.45
N VAL A 41 0.98 20.75 6.24
CA VAL A 41 0.09 20.35 5.16
C VAL A 41 -1.32 20.17 5.65
N ASP A 42 -2.28 20.64 4.85
CA ASP A 42 -3.70 20.27 4.94
C ASP A 42 -4.17 19.83 3.53
N GLY A 43 -4.56 18.56 3.39
CA GLY A 43 -4.95 18.00 2.11
C GLY A 43 -4.69 16.50 1.99
N PHE A 44 -4.62 16.01 0.75
CA PHE A 44 -4.30 14.61 0.49
C PHE A 44 -2.85 14.47 0.03
N VAL A 45 -2.05 13.77 0.80
CA VAL A 45 -0.64 13.49 0.50
C VAL A 45 -0.52 12.27 -0.39
N PHE A 46 0.37 12.34 -1.39
CA PHE A 46 0.74 11.21 -2.24
C PHE A 46 2.26 11.18 -2.42
N ALA A 47 2.90 10.25 -1.76
CA ALA A 47 4.36 10.13 -1.66
C ALA A 47 4.88 8.91 -2.44
N PRO A 48 6.00 9.04 -3.17
CA PRO A 48 6.67 7.92 -3.81
C PRO A 48 7.50 7.10 -2.81
N PHE A 49 8.01 5.95 -3.26
CA PHE A 49 9.02 5.17 -2.52
C PHE A 49 10.31 5.95 -2.30
N SER A 50 10.71 6.71 -3.32
CA SER A 50 11.87 7.61 -3.29
C SER A 50 11.50 8.92 -3.97
N ILE A 51 11.68 10.03 -3.27
CA ILE A 51 11.41 11.38 -3.82
C ILE A 51 12.44 11.70 -4.90
N SER A 52 11.95 12.11 -6.07
CA SER A 52 12.77 12.58 -7.21
C SER A 52 11.97 13.58 -8.05
N ASP A 53 12.62 14.22 -9.03
CA ASP A 53 11.96 15.13 -9.98
C ASP A 53 10.87 14.41 -10.79
N GLU A 54 11.08 13.14 -11.14
CA GLU A 54 10.10 12.32 -11.87
C GLU A 54 8.96 11.81 -10.98
N CYS A 55 9.24 11.62 -9.70
CA CYS A 55 8.31 11.11 -8.71
C CYS A 55 8.35 12.00 -7.45
N PRO A 56 7.75 13.21 -7.51
CA PRO A 56 7.74 14.14 -6.38
C PRO A 56 6.79 13.68 -5.27
N LEU A 57 7.06 14.12 -4.04
CA LEU A 57 6.11 14.10 -2.94
C LEU A 57 5.02 15.15 -3.25
N LEU A 58 3.78 14.71 -3.38
CA LEU A 58 2.65 15.55 -3.82
C LEU A 58 1.65 15.80 -2.69
N VAL A 59 1.04 16.99 -2.74
CA VAL A 59 -0.13 17.36 -1.94
C VAL A 59 -1.22 17.90 -2.85
N ILE A 60 -2.40 17.30 -2.76
CA ILE A 60 -3.63 17.84 -3.32
C ILE A 60 -4.28 18.67 -2.22
N ALA A 61 -4.17 20.00 -2.30
CA ALA A 61 -4.85 20.94 -1.42
C ALA A 61 -6.27 21.21 -1.96
N PRO A 62 -7.33 20.66 -1.35
CA PRO A 62 -8.65 20.70 -1.97
C PRO A 62 -9.27 22.10 -1.90
N ASN A 63 -9.72 22.59 -3.05
CA ASN A 63 -10.63 23.75 -3.10
C ASN A 63 -12.10 23.32 -3.04
N ARG A 64 -12.35 22.03 -3.27
CA ARG A 64 -13.67 21.40 -3.23
C ARG A 64 -13.54 20.00 -2.63
N VAL A 65 -14.41 19.73 -1.66
CA VAL A 65 -14.54 18.41 -1.05
C VAL A 65 -15.95 17.89 -1.31
N GLU A 66 -16.03 16.69 -1.85
CA GLU A 66 -17.29 15.98 -2.08
C GLU A 66 -17.37 14.76 -1.18
N LYS A 67 -18.48 14.60 -0.48
CA LYS A 67 -18.81 13.40 0.28
C LYS A 67 -19.79 12.56 -0.52
N MET A 68 -19.44 11.32 -0.80
CA MET A 68 -20.19 10.42 -1.67
C MET A 68 -20.65 9.20 -0.87
N ASP A 69 -21.93 8.83 -1.01
CA ASP A 69 -22.46 7.61 -0.38
C ASP A 69 -21.92 6.37 -1.14
N ALA A 70 -21.00 5.64 -0.52
CA ALA A 70 -20.37 4.47 -1.10
C ALA A 70 -21.39 3.33 -1.34
N THR A 71 -22.37 3.17 -0.46
CA THR A 71 -23.41 2.14 -0.58
C THR A 71 -24.28 2.39 -1.80
N ALA A 72 -24.70 3.65 -2.02
CA ALA A 72 -25.49 4.03 -3.18
C ALA A 72 -24.72 3.85 -4.50
N HIS A 73 -23.43 4.22 -4.53
CA HIS A 73 -22.58 4.03 -5.72
C HIS A 73 -22.35 2.55 -6.04
N ILE A 74 -22.03 1.75 -5.05
CA ILE A 74 -21.86 0.29 -5.19
C ILE A 74 -23.17 -0.37 -5.68
N SER A 75 -24.31 0.02 -5.14
CA SER A 75 -25.61 -0.50 -5.57
C SER A 75 -25.93 -0.18 -7.03
N ARG A 76 -25.64 1.05 -7.48
CA ARG A 76 -25.78 1.44 -8.89
C ARG A 76 -24.86 0.63 -9.80
N LEU A 77 -23.60 0.44 -9.40
CA LEU A 77 -22.62 -0.37 -10.13
C LEU A 77 -23.14 -1.81 -10.34
N LEU A 78 -23.72 -2.41 -9.32
CA LEU A 78 -24.29 -3.76 -9.41
C LEU A 78 -25.54 -3.84 -10.31
N GLN A 79 -26.33 -2.77 -10.39
CA GLN A 79 -27.53 -2.70 -11.20
C GLN A 79 -27.25 -2.36 -12.67
N SER A 80 -26.18 -1.61 -12.95
CA SER A 80 -25.86 -1.14 -14.31
C SER A 80 -25.45 -2.28 -15.25
N GLY A 81 -25.04 -3.44 -14.72
CA GLY A 81 -24.49 -4.54 -15.52
C GLY A 81 -23.18 -4.17 -16.22
N ASP A 82 -22.55 -3.06 -15.82
CA ASP A 82 -21.31 -2.58 -16.41
C ASP A 82 -20.19 -3.61 -16.26
N GLU A 83 -19.78 -4.18 -17.36
CA GLU A 83 -18.70 -5.17 -17.40
C GLU A 83 -17.35 -4.52 -17.02
N ALA A 84 -16.56 -5.26 -16.27
CA ALA A 84 -15.17 -4.87 -16.03
C ALA A 84 -14.39 -4.78 -17.34
N PRO A 85 -13.39 -3.90 -17.47
CA PRO A 85 -12.48 -3.96 -18.60
C PRO A 85 -11.73 -5.29 -18.55
N MET A 86 -12.03 -6.18 -19.51
CA MET A 86 -11.42 -7.51 -19.53
C MET A 86 -9.92 -7.43 -19.85
N VAL A 87 -9.15 -8.18 -19.11
CA VAL A 87 -7.71 -8.36 -19.41
C VAL A 87 -7.56 -9.12 -20.72
N LEU A 88 -6.83 -8.54 -21.68
CA LEU A 88 -6.43 -9.21 -22.91
C LEU A 88 -5.34 -10.23 -22.58
N ASN A 89 -5.66 -11.51 -22.69
CA ASN A 89 -4.74 -12.66 -22.58
C ASN A 89 -3.90 -12.73 -21.28
N ASN A 90 -4.45 -13.41 -20.27
CA ASN A 90 -3.65 -13.91 -19.14
C ASN A 90 -3.96 -15.40 -18.89
N LYS A 91 -4.06 -16.22 -19.97
CA LYS A 91 -4.35 -17.65 -19.85
C LYS A 91 -3.11 -18.53 -19.68
N GLU A 92 -1.91 -18.01 -19.87
CA GLU A 92 -0.70 -18.77 -19.60
C GLU A 92 -0.34 -18.63 -18.12
N LYS A 93 -0.14 -19.76 -17.43
CA LYS A 93 0.62 -19.78 -16.18
C LYS A 93 1.95 -19.10 -16.49
N GLN A 94 2.08 -17.83 -16.11
CA GLN A 94 3.32 -17.11 -16.37
C GLN A 94 4.44 -17.86 -15.65
N SER A 95 5.35 -18.42 -16.42
CA SER A 95 6.64 -18.89 -15.90
C SER A 95 7.34 -17.71 -15.23
N ILE A 96 8.14 -17.99 -14.20
CA ILE A 96 8.96 -16.97 -13.54
C ILE A 96 9.81 -16.28 -14.60
N SER A 97 9.71 -14.95 -14.70
CA SER A 97 10.48 -14.21 -15.72
C SER A 97 11.97 -14.27 -15.43
N THR A 98 12.79 -14.36 -16.48
CA THR A 98 14.27 -14.39 -16.35
C THR A 98 14.79 -13.17 -15.59
N SER A 99 14.17 -12.00 -15.78
CA SER A 99 14.53 -10.78 -15.07
C SER A 99 14.27 -10.90 -13.56
N TYR A 100 13.12 -11.46 -13.14
CA TYR A 100 12.83 -11.69 -11.72
C TYR A 100 13.81 -12.71 -11.11
N GLN A 101 14.09 -13.80 -11.82
CA GLN A 101 15.05 -14.81 -11.38
C GLN A 101 16.44 -14.22 -11.12
N GLN A 102 16.91 -13.37 -12.02
CA GLN A 102 18.22 -12.72 -11.85
C GLN A 102 18.20 -11.77 -10.63
N CYS A 103 17.15 -10.96 -10.48
CA CYS A 103 17.00 -10.08 -9.33
C CYS A 103 16.92 -10.87 -8.02
N PHE A 104 16.12 -11.96 -7.99
CA PHE A 104 16.01 -12.80 -6.81
C PHE A 104 17.39 -13.34 -6.39
N ARG A 105 18.19 -13.86 -7.32
CA ARG A 105 19.54 -14.38 -7.03
C ARG A 105 20.43 -13.29 -6.44
N ASN A 106 20.43 -12.09 -7.03
CA ASN A 106 21.23 -10.96 -6.54
C ASN A 106 20.83 -10.57 -5.10
N PHE A 107 19.54 -10.40 -4.85
CA PHE A 107 19.01 -10.03 -3.54
C PHE A 107 19.25 -11.13 -2.49
N HIS A 108 19.00 -12.39 -2.86
CA HIS A 108 19.18 -13.53 -1.97
C HIS A 108 20.65 -13.77 -1.60
N GLN A 109 21.57 -13.52 -2.52
CA GLN A 109 23.00 -13.62 -2.24
C GLN A 109 23.44 -12.67 -1.10
N GLU A 110 22.92 -11.44 -1.07
CA GLU A 110 23.21 -10.46 -0.02
C GLU A 110 22.65 -10.90 1.34
N LEU A 111 21.51 -11.60 1.34
CA LEU A 111 20.93 -12.20 2.56
C LEU A 111 21.78 -13.38 3.07
N VAL A 112 22.28 -14.22 2.17
CA VAL A 112 23.17 -15.35 2.51
C VAL A 112 24.47 -14.84 3.10
N GLN A 113 25.02 -13.75 2.57
CA GLN A 113 26.22 -13.06 3.08
C GLN A 113 25.97 -12.24 4.35
N ALA A 114 24.73 -12.22 4.87
CA ALA A 114 24.31 -11.47 6.06
C ALA A 114 24.51 -9.94 5.94
N ARG A 115 24.56 -9.39 4.72
CA ARG A 115 24.54 -7.94 4.51
C ARG A 115 23.19 -7.36 4.91
N PHE A 116 22.11 -8.08 4.61
CA PHE A 116 20.75 -7.74 5.02
C PHE A 116 20.15 -8.83 5.92
N ALA A 117 19.44 -8.43 6.95
CA ALA A 117 18.60 -9.35 7.73
C ALA A 117 17.29 -9.68 6.97
N LYS A 118 16.80 -8.71 6.21
CA LYS A 118 15.61 -8.77 5.35
C LYS A 118 15.76 -7.74 4.23
N ILE A 119 15.25 -8.07 3.04
CA ILE A 119 15.12 -7.10 1.95
C ILE A 119 13.88 -7.42 1.11
N VAL A 120 13.18 -6.39 0.62
CA VAL A 120 11.98 -6.58 -0.21
C VAL A 120 12.35 -6.49 -1.69
N LEU A 121 12.06 -7.53 -2.43
CA LEU A 121 12.14 -7.55 -3.89
C LEU A 121 10.74 -7.33 -4.47
N SER A 122 10.62 -6.34 -5.37
CA SER A 122 9.38 -6.07 -6.08
C SER A 122 9.47 -6.41 -7.58
N ARG A 123 8.30 -6.51 -8.20
CA ARG A 123 8.15 -6.62 -9.65
C ARG A 123 6.92 -5.88 -10.14
N THR A 124 6.90 -5.61 -11.42
CA THR A 124 5.76 -5.06 -12.13
C THR A 124 5.18 -6.06 -13.12
N GLU A 125 3.90 -5.88 -13.45
CA GLU A 125 3.22 -6.63 -14.50
C GLU A 125 2.32 -5.70 -15.30
N ASP A 126 2.61 -5.59 -16.59
CA ASP A 126 1.83 -4.79 -17.53
C ASP A 126 0.68 -5.62 -18.09
N VAL A 127 -0.53 -5.11 -17.96
CA VAL A 127 -1.76 -5.74 -18.40
C VAL A 127 -2.44 -4.88 -19.46
N ALA A 128 -2.61 -5.44 -20.66
CA ALA A 128 -3.41 -4.81 -21.71
C ALA A 128 -4.90 -5.05 -21.48
N LEU A 129 -5.73 -4.05 -21.75
CA LEU A 129 -7.16 -4.06 -21.50
C LEU A 129 -7.96 -3.95 -22.81
N THR A 130 -9.09 -4.65 -22.88
CA THR A 130 -9.96 -4.70 -24.08
C THR A 130 -10.62 -3.36 -24.38
N ARG A 131 -10.84 -2.53 -23.37
CA ARG A 131 -11.46 -1.20 -23.49
C ARG A 131 -10.75 -0.17 -22.63
N ALA A 132 -11.03 1.10 -22.89
CA ALA A 132 -10.53 2.20 -22.07
C ALA A 132 -10.96 2.03 -20.60
N VAL A 133 -10.06 2.35 -19.69
CA VAL A 133 -10.28 2.23 -18.24
C VAL A 133 -11.18 3.36 -17.75
N ASP A 134 -12.28 2.99 -17.10
CA ASP A 134 -12.96 3.89 -16.16
C ASP A 134 -12.38 3.67 -14.75
N ALA A 135 -11.48 4.57 -14.36
CA ALA A 135 -10.76 4.47 -13.10
C ALA A 135 -11.69 4.63 -11.89
N GLU A 136 -12.75 5.43 -12.01
CA GLU A 136 -13.72 5.62 -10.95
C GLU A 136 -14.61 4.38 -10.77
N GLN A 137 -14.99 3.71 -11.85
CA GLN A 137 -15.69 2.44 -11.79
C GLN A 137 -14.82 1.38 -11.07
N LEU A 138 -13.52 1.31 -11.37
CA LEU A 138 -12.60 0.40 -10.67
C LEU A 138 -12.45 0.74 -9.18
N PHE A 139 -12.46 2.04 -8.82
CA PHE A 139 -12.46 2.46 -7.43
C PHE A 139 -13.70 1.92 -6.68
N TRP A 140 -14.91 2.04 -7.24
CA TRP A 140 -16.12 1.54 -6.60
C TRP A 140 -16.15 0.00 -6.51
N ARG A 141 -15.62 -0.70 -7.50
CA ARG A 141 -15.41 -2.15 -7.44
C ARG A 141 -14.43 -2.54 -6.31
N ALA A 142 -13.35 -1.78 -6.14
CA ALA A 142 -12.41 -1.99 -5.03
C ALA A 142 -13.06 -1.73 -3.68
N CYS A 143 -13.89 -0.68 -3.54
CA CYS A 143 -14.64 -0.40 -2.33
C CYS A 143 -15.58 -1.54 -1.94
N GLN A 144 -16.25 -2.14 -2.92
CA GLN A 144 -17.13 -3.29 -2.72
C GLN A 144 -16.34 -4.54 -2.29
N ARG A 145 -15.26 -4.84 -3.01
CA ARG A 145 -14.51 -6.10 -2.84
C ARG A 145 -13.62 -6.10 -1.59
N TYR A 146 -13.14 -4.94 -1.19
CA TYR A 146 -12.17 -4.79 -0.08
C TYR A 146 -12.65 -3.82 1.00
N PRO A 147 -13.74 -4.14 1.73
CA PRO A 147 -14.33 -3.24 2.72
C PRO A 147 -13.39 -2.90 3.87
N ARG A 148 -12.42 -3.79 4.18
CA ARG A 148 -11.45 -3.63 5.28
C ARG A 148 -10.18 -2.85 4.89
N SER A 149 -10.02 -2.50 3.61
CA SER A 149 -8.85 -1.78 3.11
C SER A 149 -9.15 -0.30 2.94
N PHE A 150 -8.12 0.52 3.07
CA PHE A 150 -8.15 1.87 2.55
C PHE A 150 -8.09 1.82 1.02
N ILE A 151 -9.06 2.42 0.36
CA ILE A 151 -9.12 2.49 -1.09
C ILE A 151 -8.88 3.92 -1.52
N ALA A 152 -7.95 4.14 -2.45
CA ALA A 152 -7.68 5.45 -2.99
C ALA A 152 -7.46 5.41 -4.51
N LEU A 153 -8.11 6.34 -5.20
CA LEU A 153 -7.87 6.68 -6.60
C LEU A 153 -7.27 8.08 -6.64
N VAL A 154 -6.02 8.17 -7.05
CA VAL A 154 -5.29 9.43 -7.14
C VAL A 154 -5.01 9.75 -8.60
N CYS A 155 -5.50 10.89 -9.06
CA CYS A 155 -5.27 11.41 -10.41
C CYS A 155 -4.57 12.74 -10.32
N THR A 156 -3.33 12.82 -10.81
CA THR A 156 -2.59 14.07 -10.91
C THR A 156 -1.83 14.15 -12.22
N ARG A 157 -1.58 15.38 -12.67
CA ARG A 157 -0.79 15.61 -13.90
C ARG A 157 0.64 15.08 -13.75
N LYS A 158 1.22 15.15 -12.55
CA LYS A 158 2.61 14.75 -12.27
C LYS A 158 2.76 13.24 -12.09
N ALA A 159 1.84 12.60 -11.36
CA ALA A 159 1.93 11.17 -11.05
C ALA A 159 1.17 10.28 -12.04
N GLY A 160 0.22 10.83 -12.80
CA GLY A 160 -0.76 10.06 -13.56
C GLY A 160 -1.90 9.54 -12.67
N THR A 161 -2.51 8.43 -13.06
CA THR A 161 -3.65 7.82 -12.38
C THR A 161 -3.23 6.55 -11.65
N TRP A 162 -3.51 6.49 -10.35
CA TRP A 162 -3.17 5.37 -9.47
C TRP A 162 -4.38 4.90 -8.69
N LEU A 163 -4.59 3.58 -8.64
CA LEU A 163 -5.59 2.95 -7.79
C LEU A 163 -4.90 2.00 -6.80
N MET A 164 -5.31 2.05 -5.54
CA MET A 164 -4.76 1.20 -4.48
C MET A 164 -5.82 0.72 -3.51
N ALA A 165 -5.58 -0.47 -2.94
CA ALA A 165 -6.43 -1.10 -1.92
C ALA A 165 -5.54 -1.67 -0.81
N THR A 166 -5.11 -0.81 0.11
CA THR A 166 -4.08 -1.15 1.10
C THR A 166 -4.65 -1.43 2.48
N PRO A 167 -4.17 -2.47 3.17
CA PRO A 167 -4.53 -2.74 4.57
C PRO A 167 -3.56 -2.09 5.57
N GLU A 168 -2.46 -1.45 5.11
CA GLU A 168 -1.34 -1.06 5.96
C GLU A 168 -1.34 0.43 6.26
N VAL A 169 -1.50 0.76 7.54
CA VAL A 169 -1.35 2.13 8.05
C VAL A 169 0.15 2.41 8.26
N LEU A 170 0.65 3.49 7.64
CA LEU A 170 1.98 4.01 7.95
C LEU A 170 1.95 4.76 9.26
N VAL A 171 1.12 5.81 9.35
CA VAL A 171 0.87 6.57 10.57
C VAL A 171 -0.56 7.09 10.56
N GLN A 172 -1.15 7.12 11.74
CA GLN A 172 -2.48 7.68 11.95
C GLN A 172 -2.49 8.40 13.29
N ASN A 173 -3.17 9.54 13.37
CA ASN A 173 -3.50 10.12 14.65
C ASN A 173 -5.00 10.40 14.77
N ASP A 174 -5.51 10.24 15.96
CA ASP A 174 -6.66 10.97 16.46
C ASP A 174 -6.14 12.19 17.27
N THR A 175 -7.00 12.96 17.86
CA THR A 175 -6.64 14.20 18.55
C THR A 175 -5.64 14.04 19.71
N GLN A 176 -5.33 12.84 20.16
CA GLN A 176 -4.53 12.59 21.36
C GLN A 176 -3.37 11.62 21.19
N ARG A 177 -3.50 10.58 20.34
CA ARG A 177 -2.48 9.52 20.18
C ARG A 177 -2.19 9.23 18.72
N TRP A 178 -0.92 8.91 18.48
CA TRP A 178 -0.46 8.39 17.20
C TRP A 178 -0.54 6.87 17.20
N ARG A 179 -0.70 6.33 16.00
CA ARG A 179 -0.72 4.88 15.74
C ARG A 179 0.11 4.57 14.53
N THR A 180 0.78 3.43 14.57
CA THR A 180 1.39 2.75 13.43
C THR A 180 1.24 1.24 13.60
N MET A 181 1.64 0.45 12.63
CA MET A 181 1.57 -1.00 12.72
C MET A 181 2.77 -1.67 12.07
N ALA A 182 3.16 -2.82 12.60
CA ALA A 182 3.98 -3.80 11.92
C ALA A 182 3.05 -4.80 11.22
N LEU A 183 3.06 -4.82 9.88
CA LEU A 183 2.27 -5.72 9.07
C LEU A 183 3.21 -6.49 8.14
N ALA A 184 3.52 -7.74 8.47
CA ALA A 184 4.44 -8.56 7.69
C ALA A 184 4.10 -10.06 7.84
N GLY A 185 4.73 -10.90 7.01
CA GLY A 185 4.30 -12.28 6.86
C GLY A 185 2.99 -12.37 6.07
N THR A 186 2.96 -13.26 5.07
CA THR A 186 1.79 -13.41 4.19
C THR A 186 1.42 -14.89 4.08
N MET A 187 0.11 -15.15 4.14
CA MET A 187 -0.44 -16.48 3.85
C MET A 187 -1.70 -16.34 3.00
N LYS A 188 -1.81 -17.19 1.97
CA LYS A 188 -3.00 -17.25 1.13
C LYS A 188 -4.05 -18.11 1.80
N LEU A 189 -5.28 -17.61 1.84
CA LEU A 189 -6.44 -18.35 2.33
C LEU A 189 -6.92 -19.36 1.28
N ASN A 190 -7.23 -20.56 1.73
CA ASN A 190 -7.92 -21.54 0.89
C ASN A 190 -9.40 -21.16 0.71
N ALA A 191 -10.13 -21.91 -0.14
CA ALA A 191 -11.53 -21.62 -0.47
C ALA A 191 -12.47 -21.65 0.75
N GLU A 192 -12.24 -22.57 1.69
CA GLU A 192 -13.01 -22.68 2.93
C GLU A 192 -12.74 -21.49 3.86
N GLN A 193 -11.47 -21.16 4.10
CA GLN A 193 -11.05 -20.06 4.96
C GLN A 193 -11.54 -18.69 4.44
N GLN A 194 -11.66 -18.54 3.12
CA GLN A 194 -12.20 -17.31 2.52
C GLN A 194 -13.67 -17.09 2.87
N GLN A 195 -14.42 -18.15 3.16
CA GLN A 195 -15.85 -18.12 3.53
C GLN A 195 -16.06 -17.92 5.04
N TRP A 196 -15.02 -17.95 5.86
CA TRP A 196 -15.15 -17.73 7.29
C TRP A 196 -15.77 -16.36 7.58
N PRO A 197 -16.73 -16.30 8.53
CA PRO A 197 -17.38 -15.04 8.88
C PRO A 197 -16.39 -14.07 9.53
N ASP A 198 -16.71 -12.78 9.46
CA ASP A 198 -15.84 -11.72 10.00
C ASP A 198 -15.55 -11.89 11.49
N SER A 199 -16.49 -12.44 12.25
CA SER A 199 -16.33 -12.73 13.68
C SER A 199 -15.22 -13.76 13.97
N ALA A 200 -14.96 -14.67 13.05
CA ALA A 200 -13.88 -15.67 13.21
C ALA A 200 -12.50 -15.02 13.23
N TRP A 201 -12.31 -13.89 12.55
CA TRP A 201 -11.02 -13.21 12.42
C TRP A 201 -10.63 -12.38 13.66
N ASN A 202 -11.54 -12.21 14.60
CA ASN A 202 -11.32 -11.49 15.87
C ASN A 202 -11.05 -12.45 17.04
N SER A 203 -10.88 -13.76 16.76
CA SER A 203 -10.66 -14.78 17.78
C SER A 203 -9.17 -15.06 17.96
N ASP A 204 -8.70 -15.09 19.21
CA ASP A 204 -7.34 -15.53 19.56
C ASP A 204 -7.10 -17.02 19.25
N THR A 205 -8.16 -17.76 18.92
CA THR A 205 -8.14 -19.20 18.64
C THR A 205 -8.30 -19.54 17.16
N LEU A 206 -7.99 -18.60 16.26
CA LEU A 206 -7.98 -18.88 14.82
C LEU A 206 -7.12 -20.12 14.52
N PRO A 207 -7.66 -21.14 13.84
CA PRO A 207 -6.92 -22.36 13.50
C PRO A 207 -5.99 -22.11 12.30
N LEU A 208 -5.13 -21.10 12.39
CA LEU A 208 -4.13 -20.76 11.40
C LEU A 208 -2.74 -20.94 11.98
N GLU A 209 -1.97 -21.82 11.37
CA GLU A 209 -0.59 -22.06 11.77
C GLU A 209 0.36 -21.23 10.90
N TRP A 210 1.03 -20.26 11.53
CA TRP A 210 2.02 -19.41 10.90
C TRP A 210 3.37 -20.08 10.84
N SER A 211 4.02 -20.06 9.68
CA SER A 211 5.38 -20.55 9.50
C SER A 211 6.39 -19.78 10.36
N ALA A 212 7.52 -20.43 10.70
CA ALA A 212 8.62 -19.78 11.41
C ALA A 212 9.14 -18.54 10.61
N LYS A 213 9.21 -18.63 9.28
CA LYS A 213 9.58 -17.53 8.39
C LYS A 213 8.67 -16.31 8.57
N ASN A 214 7.35 -16.49 8.53
CA ASN A 214 6.41 -15.39 8.64
C ASN A 214 6.45 -14.72 10.04
N LYS A 215 6.63 -15.53 11.10
CA LYS A 215 6.81 -15.02 12.47
C LYS A 215 8.09 -14.22 12.61
N GLU A 216 9.20 -14.68 12.02
CA GLU A 216 10.48 -13.97 12.04
C GLU A 216 10.39 -12.66 11.23
N GLU A 217 9.78 -12.69 10.07
CA GLU A 217 9.58 -11.49 9.24
C GLU A 217 8.82 -10.40 9.99
N GLN A 218 7.71 -10.78 10.64
CA GLN A 218 6.91 -9.84 11.43
C GLN A 218 7.67 -9.31 12.64
N ARG A 219 8.41 -10.17 13.35
CA ARG A 219 9.23 -9.81 14.51
C ARG A 219 10.30 -8.75 14.13
N LEU A 220 10.98 -8.91 13.00
CA LEU A 220 11.95 -7.94 12.51
C LEU A 220 11.33 -6.56 12.26
N VAL A 221 10.13 -6.52 11.66
CA VAL A 221 9.43 -5.26 11.40
C VAL A 221 8.95 -4.60 12.69
N ALA A 222 8.36 -5.38 13.61
CA ALA A 222 7.88 -4.85 14.88
C ALA A 222 9.02 -4.30 15.74
N HIS A 223 10.13 -5.01 15.85
CA HIS A 223 11.31 -4.56 16.58
C HIS A 223 11.85 -3.25 16.03
N TYR A 224 12.02 -3.16 14.70
CA TYR A 224 12.47 -1.92 14.07
C TYR A 224 11.54 -0.73 14.37
N ILE A 225 10.23 -0.92 14.30
CA ILE A 225 9.27 0.16 14.61
C ILE A 225 9.39 0.57 16.08
N GLY A 226 9.52 -0.37 17.01
CA GLY A 226 9.73 -0.09 18.43
C GLY A 226 10.99 0.74 18.67
N ASP A 227 12.12 0.38 18.05
CA ASP A 227 13.38 1.12 18.14
C ASP A 227 13.27 2.55 17.57
N CYS A 228 12.58 2.72 16.44
CA CYS A 228 12.31 4.04 15.87
C CYS A 228 11.50 4.91 16.83
N LEU A 229 10.44 4.35 17.41
CA LEU A 229 9.55 5.09 18.31
C LEU A 229 10.20 5.45 19.63
N ALA A 230 11.11 4.65 20.17
CA ALA A 230 11.82 4.92 21.42
C ALA A 230 12.53 6.29 21.43
N ASN A 231 12.98 6.76 20.26
CA ASN A 231 13.65 8.06 20.12
C ASN A 231 12.69 9.22 20.01
N LEU A 232 11.54 9.03 19.33
CA LEU A 232 10.59 10.09 18.95
C LEU A 232 9.40 10.22 19.89
N ALA A 233 9.08 9.16 20.61
CA ALA A 233 7.82 8.99 21.31
C ALA A 233 7.99 8.65 22.78
N TYR A 234 6.88 8.69 23.50
CA TYR A 234 6.70 8.20 24.86
C TYR A 234 5.31 7.59 25.00
N ASP A 235 5.05 6.90 26.10
CA ASP A 235 3.76 6.24 26.36
C ASP A 235 3.44 5.23 25.21
N ILE A 236 4.46 4.41 24.87
CA ILE A 236 4.39 3.48 23.75
C ILE A 236 3.78 2.17 24.24
N GLU A 237 2.73 1.73 23.56
CA GLU A 237 2.07 0.44 23.77
C GLU A 237 2.15 -0.38 22.48
N GLU A 238 2.52 -1.65 22.59
CA GLU A 238 2.54 -2.61 21.48
C GLU A 238 1.59 -3.77 21.77
N THR A 239 0.76 -4.14 20.79
CA THR A 239 -0.07 -5.35 20.88
C THR A 239 0.74 -6.59 20.55
N ARG A 240 0.37 -7.74 21.12
CA ARG A 240 0.87 -9.04 20.65
C ARG A 240 0.50 -9.22 19.17
N PRO A 241 1.33 -9.94 18.39
CA PRO A 241 1.00 -10.25 17.00
C PRO A 241 -0.30 -11.02 16.89
N TYR A 242 -1.16 -10.59 15.96
CA TYR A 242 -2.41 -11.25 15.62
C TYR A 242 -2.62 -11.33 14.10
N THR A 243 -3.54 -12.18 13.67
CA THR A 243 -3.83 -12.37 12.25
C THR A 243 -4.80 -11.31 11.74
N GLN A 244 -4.43 -10.58 10.69
CA GLN A 244 -5.31 -9.66 9.98
C GLN A 244 -5.62 -10.14 8.56
N ARG A 245 -6.90 -10.18 8.22
CA ARG A 245 -7.35 -10.50 6.86
C ARG A 245 -7.29 -9.27 5.94
N ALA A 246 -6.77 -9.48 4.73
CA ALA A 246 -6.72 -8.51 3.65
C ALA A 246 -7.13 -9.17 2.32
N GLY A 247 -8.43 -9.18 2.03
CA GLY A 247 -8.99 -9.91 0.89
C GLY A 247 -8.84 -11.44 1.02
N GLY A 248 -8.20 -12.06 0.04
CA GLY A 248 -7.87 -13.50 0.04
C GLY A 248 -6.57 -13.86 0.74
N LEU A 249 -5.92 -12.89 1.38
CA LEU A 249 -4.66 -13.05 2.12
C LEU A 249 -4.85 -12.69 3.58
N VAL A 250 -3.94 -13.22 4.42
CA VAL A 250 -3.78 -12.81 5.84
C VAL A 250 -2.35 -12.40 6.10
N HIS A 251 -2.19 -11.53 7.08
CA HIS A 251 -0.90 -11.03 7.55
C HIS A 251 -0.82 -11.10 9.07
N LEU A 252 0.40 -11.20 9.62
CA LEU A 252 0.65 -10.95 11.03
C LEU A 252 0.75 -9.44 11.26
N ARG A 253 0.07 -8.96 12.31
CA ARG A 253 0.00 -7.55 12.66
C ARG A 253 0.26 -7.34 14.15
N SER A 254 1.09 -6.33 14.47
CA SER A 254 1.16 -5.69 15.78
C SER A 254 0.83 -4.21 15.63
N ASP A 255 0.01 -3.67 16.53
CA ASP A 255 -0.29 -2.24 16.57
C ASP A 255 0.58 -1.54 17.62
N PHE A 256 1.02 -0.33 17.29
CA PHE A 256 1.70 0.57 18.20
C PHE A 256 0.86 1.81 18.42
N THR A 257 0.62 2.17 19.68
CA THR A 257 0.00 3.43 20.08
C THR A 257 0.97 4.22 20.95
N PHE A 258 1.09 5.53 20.72
CA PHE A 258 2.11 6.35 21.38
C PHE A 258 1.75 7.84 21.33
N LYS A 259 2.52 8.65 22.08
CA LYS A 259 2.50 10.11 22.00
C LYS A 259 3.84 10.59 21.47
N LEU A 260 3.84 11.53 20.50
CA LEU A 260 5.08 12.18 20.07
C LEU A 260 5.60 13.11 21.15
N LYS A 261 6.91 13.17 21.30
CA LYS A 261 7.56 14.22 22.11
C LYS A 261 7.32 15.58 21.45
N PRO A 262 7.14 16.67 22.20
CA PRO A 262 6.72 17.97 21.66
C PRO A 262 7.62 18.58 20.59
N THR A 263 8.86 18.14 20.50
CA THR A 263 9.86 18.62 19.54
C THR A 263 9.73 17.97 18.15
N TYR A 264 8.92 16.92 18.00
CA TYR A 264 8.75 16.17 16.77
C TYR A 264 7.35 16.31 16.20
N GLY A 265 7.26 16.32 14.87
CA GLY A 265 6.03 16.40 14.12
C GLY A 265 5.81 15.22 13.18
N LEU A 266 4.82 15.38 12.29
CA LEU A 266 4.49 14.37 11.27
C LEU A 266 5.69 14.09 10.35
N GLY A 267 6.43 15.13 9.94
CA GLY A 267 7.60 15.01 9.06
C GLY A 267 8.67 14.11 9.66
N ASP A 268 9.04 14.35 10.92
CA ASP A 268 10.05 13.54 11.64
C ASP A 268 9.61 12.09 11.77
N LEU A 269 8.32 11.87 12.10
CA LEU A 269 7.76 10.53 12.25
C LEU A 269 7.79 9.76 10.93
N VAL A 270 7.37 10.39 9.83
CA VAL A 270 7.41 9.81 8.49
C VAL A 270 8.84 9.56 8.04
N GLN A 271 9.75 10.51 8.20
CA GLN A 271 11.18 10.37 7.85
C GLN A 271 11.82 9.17 8.56
N THR A 272 11.45 8.96 9.82
CA THR A 272 11.99 7.86 10.62
C THR A 272 11.39 6.52 10.20
N LEU A 273 10.08 6.42 10.02
CA LEU A 273 9.41 5.17 9.73
C LEU A 273 9.49 4.78 8.25
N HIS A 274 9.31 5.72 7.33
CA HIS A 274 9.24 5.41 5.90
C HIS A 274 10.62 5.39 5.23
N PRO A 275 10.88 4.39 4.34
CA PRO A 275 10.12 3.16 4.19
C PRO A 275 10.35 2.20 5.37
N THR A 276 9.27 1.50 5.80
CA THR A 276 9.40 0.46 6.83
C THR A 276 10.10 -0.79 6.28
N PRO A 277 10.66 -1.67 7.12
CA PRO A 277 11.24 -2.92 6.66
C PRO A 277 10.21 -3.87 6.01
N ALA A 278 8.90 -3.63 6.21
CA ALA A 278 7.86 -4.38 5.53
C ALA A 278 7.87 -4.17 4.00
N ILE A 279 8.35 -3.01 3.55
CA ILE A 279 8.41 -2.60 2.14
C ILE A 279 9.82 -2.30 1.62
N CYS A 280 10.84 -2.32 2.50
CA CYS A 280 12.23 -2.02 2.16
C CYS A 280 13.17 -3.13 2.63
N GLY A 281 13.78 -3.00 3.78
CA GLY A 281 14.71 -4.00 4.33
C GLY A 281 15.45 -3.50 5.56
N LEU A 282 16.37 -4.32 6.05
CA LEU A 282 17.22 -4.06 7.21
C LEU A 282 18.67 -4.45 6.94
N PRO A 283 19.66 -3.56 7.18
CA PRO A 283 19.52 -2.18 7.63
C PRO A 283 18.81 -1.30 6.59
N LYS A 284 18.04 -0.30 7.05
CA LYS A 284 17.11 0.46 6.19
C LYS A 284 17.80 1.22 5.06
N ALA A 285 18.82 2.02 5.38
CA ALA A 285 19.47 2.91 4.42
C ALA A 285 20.18 2.13 3.31
N GLU A 286 20.91 1.09 3.68
CA GLU A 286 21.64 0.22 2.75
C GLU A 286 20.66 -0.61 1.89
N ALA A 287 19.59 -1.10 2.48
CA ALA A 287 18.57 -1.83 1.75
C ALA A 287 17.83 -0.93 0.75
N TRP A 288 17.49 0.30 1.14
CA TRP A 288 16.87 1.28 0.26
C TRP A 288 17.76 1.60 -0.95
N GLN A 289 19.04 1.87 -0.72
CA GLN A 289 20.01 2.15 -1.78
C GLN A 289 20.15 0.95 -2.72
N PHE A 290 20.30 -0.26 -2.16
CA PHE A 290 20.45 -1.49 -2.93
C PHE A 290 19.21 -1.77 -3.81
N ILE A 291 18.01 -1.54 -3.29
CA ILE A 291 16.75 -1.69 -4.05
C ILE A 291 16.74 -0.76 -5.26
N ILE A 292 17.06 0.52 -5.07
CA ILE A 292 17.05 1.52 -6.15
C ILE A 292 18.06 1.17 -7.25
N GLU A 293 19.22 0.64 -6.88
CA GLU A 293 20.28 0.30 -7.82
C GLU A 293 20.07 -1.03 -8.55
N ASN A 294 19.30 -1.96 -7.96
CA ASN A 294 19.25 -3.36 -8.44
C ASN A 294 17.86 -3.84 -8.89
N GLU A 295 16.77 -3.13 -8.59
CA GLU A 295 15.48 -3.44 -9.22
C GLU A 295 15.45 -2.93 -10.67
N PRO A 296 14.93 -3.72 -11.64
CA PRO A 296 14.93 -3.36 -13.06
C PRO A 296 13.86 -2.33 -13.42
N HIS A 297 13.06 -1.89 -12.47
CA HIS A 297 11.97 -0.94 -12.62
C HIS A 297 11.97 0.08 -11.49
N ASN A 298 11.43 1.26 -11.78
CA ASN A 298 11.18 2.26 -10.75
C ASN A 298 9.87 1.95 -10.02
N ARG A 299 9.91 1.88 -8.69
CA ARG A 299 8.71 1.67 -7.85
C ARG A 299 7.71 2.82 -7.95
N ARG A 300 8.18 4.01 -8.29
CA ARG A 300 7.35 5.22 -8.36
C ARG A 300 6.58 5.42 -7.04
N TYR A 301 5.24 5.39 -7.10
CA TYR A 301 4.38 5.54 -5.93
C TYR A 301 4.02 4.21 -5.23
N TYR A 302 4.35 3.07 -5.82
CA TYR A 302 4.29 1.78 -5.12
C TYR A 302 5.30 1.75 -3.97
N SER A 303 4.90 1.23 -2.81
CA SER A 303 5.69 1.25 -1.57
C SER A 303 6.02 2.67 -1.05
N GLY A 304 5.37 3.70 -1.60
CA GLY A 304 5.27 5.01 -0.98
C GLY A 304 4.13 5.05 0.03
N PHE A 305 3.50 6.21 0.20
CA PHE A 305 2.32 6.32 1.06
C PHE A 305 1.34 7.38 0.54
N CYS A 306 0.09 7.29 0.99
CA CYS A 306 -0.92 8.29 0.66
C CYS A 306 -1.98 8.40 1.74
N GLY A 307 -2.70 9.51 1.74
CA GLY A 307 -3.85 9.71 2.60
C GLY A 307 -4.06 11.14 3.04
N PRO A 308 -5.17 11.42 3.73
CA PRO A 308 -5.50 12.74 4.21
C PRO A 308 -4.62 13.14 5.40
N VAL A 309 -4.20 14.40 5.39
CA VAL A 309 -3.53 15.09 6.49
C VAL A 309 -4.33 16.33 6.82
N SER A 310 -4.79 16.45 8.04
CA SER A 310 -5.53 17.64 8.52
C SER A 310 -5.22 17.90 9.99
N ALA A 311 -5.01 19.17 10.31
CA ALA A 311 -4.84 19.62 11.68
C ALA A 311 -6.13 19.45 12.52
N ILE A 312 -7.29 19.41 11.88
CA ILE A 312 -8.61 19.34 12.54
C ILE A 312 -9.12 17.89 12.57
N GLU A 313 -9.10 17.20 11.43
CA GLU A 313 -9.66 15.85 11.28
C GLU A 313 -8.66 14.74 11.56
N GLY A 314 -7.41 15.12 11.81
CA GLY A 314 -6.29 14.20 12.03
C GLY A 314 -5.63 13.70 10.74
N THR A 315 -4.57 12.95 10.93
CA THR A 315 -3.74 12.39 9.85
C THR A 315 -4.00 10.90 9.70
N ARG A 316 -4.14 10.43 8.47
CA ARG A 316 -4.29 9.00 8.14
C ARG A 316 -3.50 8.69 6.88
N LEU A 317 -2.22 8.29 7.04
CA LEU A 317 -1.34 7.91 5.95
C LEU A 317 -1.23 6.39 5.89
N TYR A 318 -1.42 5.85 4.71
CA TYR A 318 -1.38 4.42 4.40
C TYR A 318 -0.24 4.12 3.43
N VAL A 319 0.42 2.99 3.60
CA VAL A 319 1.45 2.52 2.66
C VAL A 319 0.80 2.18 1.33
N SER A 320 1.31 2.70 0.22
CA SER A 320 0.77 2.50 -1.13
C SER A 320 1.07 1.09 -1.63
N LEU A 321 0.23 0.13 -1.23
CA LEU A 321 0.32 -1.29 -1.58
C LEU A 321 -0.91 -1.76 -2.34
N ARG A 322 -0.80 -2.98 -2.93
CA ARG A 322 -1.88 -3.54 -3.74
C ARG A 322 -2.39 -2.47 -4.68
N CYS A 323 -1.50 -1.97 -5.53
CA CYS A 323 -1.78 -0.83 -6.38
C CYS A 323 -1.42 -1.09 -7.83
N MET A 324 -2.00 -0.26 -8.68
CA MET A 324 -1.70 -0.22 -10.10
C MET A 324 -1.68 1.22 -10.62
N GLN A 325 -0.83 1.48 -11.60
CA GLN A 325 -0.89 2.69 -12.41
C GLN A 325 -1.77 2.43 -13.62
N LEU A 326 -2.72 3.32 -13.87
CA LEU A 326 -3.69 3.19 -14.95
C LEU A 326 -3.36 4.14 -16.10
N SER A 327 -3.53 3.64 -17.32
CA SER A 327 -3.58 4.43 -18.55
C SER A 327 -4.77 3.94 -19.40
N ASN A 328 -5.05 4.57 -20.56
CA ASN A 328 -6.30 4.32 -21.30
C ASN A 328 -6.62 2.83 -21.55
N HIS A 329 -5.64 2.04 -21.99
CA HIS A 329 -5.81 0.64 -22.35
C HIS A 329 -4.80 -0.28 -21.65
N LYS A 330 -4.20 0.17 -20.55
CA LYS A 330 -3.15 -0.56 -19.87
C LYS A 330 -3.19 -0.29 -18.37
N ALA A 331 -2.95 -1.33 -17.58
CA ALA A 331 -2.64 -1.23 -16.17
C ALA A 331 -1.25 -1.79 -15.91
N CYS A 332 -0.43 -1.07 -15.14
CA CYS A 332 0.83 -1.56 -14.61
C CYS A 332 0.62 -1.92 -13.14
N LEU A 333 0.67 -3.20 -12.82
CA LEU A 333 0.50 -3.72 -11.46
C LEU A 333 1.84 -3.79 -10.75
N TYR A 334 1.82 -3.59 -9.43
CA TYR A 334 3.00 -3.65 -8.57
C TYR A 334 2.79 -4.63 -7.42
N ALA A 335 3.77 -5.47 -7.14
CA ALA A 335 3.82 -6.28 -5.94
C ALA A 335 5.26 -6.59 -5.53
N GLY A 336 5.49 -6.85 -4.23
CA GLY A 336 6.78 -7.26 -3.69
C GLY A 336 6.60 -8.27 -2.56
N GLY A 337 7.65 -9.03 -2.29
CA GLY A 337 7.78 -9.99 -1.20
C GLY A 337 9.00 -9.69 -0.34
N GLY A 338 8.90 -9.95 0.96
CA GLY A 338 9.99 -9.80 1.91
C GLY A 338 10.90 -11.01 1.90
N LEU A 339 12.09 -10.90 1.30
CA LEU A 339 13.08 -11.96 1.27
C LEU A 339 13.80 -12.09 2.60
N LEU A 340 13.95 -13.32 3.05
CA LEU A 340 14.82 -13.75 4.14
C LEU A 340 15.83 -14.78 3.60
N LYS A 341 16.84 -15.12 4.40
CA LYS A 341 17.89 -16.08 4.02
C LYS A 341 17.33 -17.44 3.55
N ASN A 342 16.16 -17.85 4.04
CA ASN A 342 15.50 -19.10 3.71
C ASN A 342 14.37 -18.96 2.67
N SER A 343 14.25 -17.80 2.00
CA SER A 343 13.30 -17.60 0.90
C SER A 343 13.68 -18.43 -0.33
N THR A 344 12.67 -18.94 -1.05
CA THR A 344 12.85 -19.58 -2.36
C THR A 344 12.20 -18.76 -3.46
N GLU A 345 12.77 -18.81 -4.66
CA GLU A 345 12.32 -18.05 -5.81
C GLU A 345 10.85 -18.32 -6.14
N GLU A 346 10.43 -19.59 -6.12
CA GLU A 346 9.07 -20.00 -6.45
C GLU A 346 8.05 -19.47 -5.43
N GLN A 347 8.37 -19.54 -4.13
CA GLN A 347 7.48 -19.05 -3.08
C GLN A 347 7.28 -17.55 -3.18
N GLU A 348 8.36 -16.79 -3.40
CA GLU A 348 8.28 -15.34 -3.49
C GLU A 348 7.57 -14.88 -4.77
N TRP A 349 7.79 -15.57 -5.89
CA TRP A 349 7.04 -15.34 -7.12
C TRP A 349 5.54 -15.55 -6.93
N GLU A 350 5.14 -16.67 -6.34
CA GLU A 350 3.74 -16.99 -6.06
C GLU A 350 3.12 -15.98 -5.07
N GLU A 351 3.87 -15.51 -4.08
CA GLU A 351 3.42 -14.47 -3.15
C GLU A 351 3.14 -13.16 -3.89
N THR A 352 4.06 -12.71 -4.74
CA THR A 352 3.84 -11.48 -5.54
C THR A 352 2.67 -11.65 -6.50
N ARG A 353 2.50 -12.82 -7.12
CA ARG A 353 1.34 -13.13 -7.96
C ARG A 353 0.04 -13.03 -7.19
N ALA A 354 -0.03 -13.64 -6.01
CA ALA A 354 -1.22 -13.58 -5.15
C ALA A 354 -1.55 -12.14 -4.69
N LYS A 355 -0.54 -11.29 -4.49
CA LYS A 355 -0.72 -9.87 -4.17
C LYS A 355 -1.26 -9.07 -5.36
N MET A 356 -0.83 -9.36 -6.59
CA MET A 356 -1.35 -8.72 -7.81
C MET A 356 -2.81 -9.06 -8.10
N GLU A 357 -3.28 -10.26 -7.69
CA GLU A 357 -4.69 -10.67 -7.82
C GLU A 357 -5.67 -9.65 -7.19
N THR A 358 -5.22 -8.88 -6.19
CA THR A 358 -6.05 -7.81 -5.61
C THR A 358 -6.49 -6.79 -6.66
N MET A 359 -5.60 -6.40 -7.57
CA MET A 359 -5.90 -5.44 -8.63
C MET A 359 -6.44 -6.13 -9.89
N LEU A 360 -5.87 -7.27 -10.28
CA LEU A 360 -6.34 -8.06 -11.43
C LEU A 360 -7.82 -8.42 -11.31
N GLY A 361 -8.24 -8.85 -10.13
CA GLY A 361 -9.63 -9.24 -9.88
C GLY A 361 -10.65 -8.09 -10.00
N LEU A 362 -10.21 -6.83 -10.05
CA LEU A 362 -11.11 -5.69 -10.34
C LEU A 362 -11.42 -5.54 -11.83
N MET A 363 -10.56 -6.10 -12.68
CA MET A 363 -10.61 -6.02 -14.15
C MET A 363 -11.10 -7.32 -14.80
N GLN A 364 -11.52 -8.28 -13.98
CA GLN A 364 -12.15 -9.54 -14.39
C GLN A 364 -13.65 -9.49 -14.10
N PRO A 365 -14.47 -10.24 -14.86
CA PRO A 365 -15.90 -10.33 -14.66
C PRO A 365 -16.31 -10.79 -13.26
#